data_d46cdef54de40020568e3f6ef5e77d57
#
_entry.id   d46cdef54de40020568e3f6ef5e77d57
#
_cell.length_a   1.000
_cell.length_b   1.000
_cell.length_c   1.000
_cell.angle_alpha   90.00
_cell.angle_beta   90.00
_cell.angle_gamma   90.00
#
_symmetry.space_group_name_H-M   'P 1'
#
loop_
_entity.id
_entity.type
_entity.pdbx_description
1 polymer ?
#
loop_
_entity_poly.entity_id
_entity_poly.type
_entity_poly.pdbx_seq_one_letter_code
_entity_poly.pdbx_strand_id
1 'polypeptide(L)'
;MKIRGKRAEAEALGQTLLDLSIGEPKGPALLSARLAARDSVMSEDEAMHAYQYNDSAAVPGFSPRFIRAHLKADLPKDGVDYVPISGIKPILGLLPIACGCALRAVTVATMTKPGYPIPADQCAYHINVSHYALSLNSENAYRFSTEDIAAGTNLVMANYPHNPSGQIADVAWWRSLCQYCSDNDIRLFNDAAYIALSHSDECATLSEIAVEFPNLSWAEAFTAAKLIGNGTGWHVGAMVGSRDFIGDIKEVKGKTDTGFVAPMAAGVLAALETDQAGIDGYRAMYADRLAVLRDLMADCRMRLAIEPRAGFFTLWDTPTKAFGQAINSGEQFNFMMIERTGVVGVHFGDALRYAVCADIGAMAEDLQAAFQAADVSYE
;
A
#
# COMPACT_ATOMS: atom_id res chain seq x y z
N MET A 1 18.49 -5.97 3.40
CA MET A 1 19.54 -6.45 4.30
C MET A 1 20.42 -5.33 4.85
N LYS A 2 20.89 -4.36 4.06
CA LYS A 2 21.83 -3.29 4.50
C LYS A 2 21.29 -2.40 5.65
N ILE A 3 20.05 -1.91 5.58
CA ILE A 3 19.47 -1.07 6.65
C ILE A 3 19.43 -1.82 7.98
N ARG A 4 19.07 -3.12 7.99
CA ARG A 4 19.07 -3.92 9.22
C ARG A 4 20.46 -4.03 9.85
N GLY A 5 21.52 -4.17 9.03
CA GLY A 5 22.91 -4.18 9.50
C GLY A 5 23.27 -2.86 10.16
N LYS A 6 22.96 -1.73 9.50
CA LYS A 6 23.24 -0.39 10.04
C LYS A 6 22.50 -0.09 11.34
N ARG A 7 21.27 -0.53 11.47
CA ARG A 7 20.50 -0.43 12.72
C ARG A 7 21.18 -1.20 13.85
N ALA A 8 21.55 -2.46 13.62
CA ALA A 8 22.22 -3.29 14.62
C ALA A 8 23.58 -2.70 15.04
N GLU A 9 24.34 -2.15 14.11
CA GLU A 9 25.61 -1.45 14.40
C GLU A 9 25.38 -0.22 15.29
N ALA A 10 24.37 0.63 14.96
CA ALA A 10 24.05 1.82 15.75
C ALA A 10 23.56 1.46 17.16
N GLU A 11 22.69 0.46 17.29
CA GLU A 11 22.22 -0.05 18.60
C GLU A 11 23.37 -0.60 19.44
N ALA A 12 24.30 -1.34 18.84
CA ALA A 12 25.49 -1.85 19.53
C ALA A 12 26.41 -0.75 20.05
N LEU A 13 26.39 0.44 19.43
CA LEU A 13 27.11 1.63 19.87
C LEU A 13 26.32 2.46 20.91
N GLY A 14 25.14 1.99 21.34
CA GLY A 14 24.29 2.66 22.34
C GLY A 14 23.42 3.77 21.75
N GLN A 15 23.27 3.85 20.42
CA GLN A 15 22.39 4.84 19.77
C GLN A 15 20.91 4.45 19.96
N THR A 16 20.09 5.38 20.48
CA THR A 16 18.64 5.24 20.46
C THR A 16 18.12 5.42 19.05
N LEU A 17 17.34 4.46 18.54
CA LEU A 17 16.78 4.56 17.19
C LEU A 17 15.45 5.29 17.16
N LEU A 18 15.35 6.28 16.28
CA LEU A 18 14.14 6.98 15.87
C LEU A 18 13.62 6.35 14.57
N ASP A 19 12.85 5.26 14.69
CA ASP A 19 12.51 4.40 13.54
C ASP A 19 11.30 4.90 12.77
N LEU A 20 11.54 5.59 11.67
CA LEU A 20 10.57 6.06 10.68
C LEU A 20 10.57 5.20 9.39
N SER A 21 11.21 4.03 9.40
CA SER A 21 11.33 3.17 8.22
C SER A 21 10.13 2.25 8.00
N ILE A 22 9.42 1.89 9.07
CA ILE A 22 8.42 0.84 9.06
C ILE A 22 7.03 1.41 8.74
N GLY A 23 6.47 1.02 7.59
CA GLY A 23 5.10 1.36 7.18
C GLY A 23 4.07 0.38 7.77
N GLU A 24 4.06 0.25 9.09
CA GLU A 24 3.14 -0.61 9.83
C GLU A 24 2.50 0.20 10.98
N PRO A 25 1.17 0.30 11.04
CA PRO A 25 0.47 0.91 12.16
C PRO A 25 0.97 0.39 13.51
N LYS A 26 1.05 1.26 14.50
CA LYS A 26 1.43 0.90 15.87
C LYS A 26 0.21 0.81 16.77
N GLY A 27 0.38 0.11 17.90
CA GLY A 27 -0.70 -0.14 18.84
C GLY A 27 -1.65 -1.28 18.42
N PRO A 28 -2.77 -1.46 19.09
CA PRO A 28 -3.77 -2.48 18.77
C PRO A 28 -4.71 -2.05 17.64
N ALA A 29 -5.44 -3.00 17.06
CA ALA A 29 -6.62 -2.72 16.27
C ALA A 29 -7.71 -2.02 17.09
N LEU A 30 -8.70 -1.42 16.44
CA LEU A 30 -9.89 -0.82 17.08
C LEU A 30 -10.52 -1.76 18.10
N LEU A 31 -11.01 -1.21 19.18
CA LEU A 31 -11.65 -2.02 20.25
C LEU A 31 -12.89 -2.76 19.72
N SER A 32 -13.70 -2.08 18.90
CA SER A 32 -14.87 -2.67 18.23
C SER A 32 -14.51 -3.92 17.44
N ALA A 33 -13.46 -3.85 16.63
CA ALA A 33 -12.95 -4.99 15.85
C ALA A 33 -12.48 -6.14 16.77
N ARG A 34 -11.70 -5.81 17.81
CA ARG A 34 -11.16 -6.83 18.74
C ARG A 34 -12.25 -7.55 19.53
N LEU A 35 -13.26 -6.81 19.99
CA LEU A 35 -14.38 -7.40 20.75
C LEU A 35 -15.20 -8.33 19.86
N ALA A 36 -15.57 -7.90 18.65
CA ALA A 36 -16.33 -8.73 17.72
C ALA A 36 -15.53 -9.96 17.25
N ALA A 37 -14.23 -9.82 17.02
CA ALA A 37 -13.36 -10.97 16.71
C ALA A 37 -13.29 -11.96 17.87
N ARG A 38 -13.14 -11.49 19.12
CA ARG A 38 -13.17 -12.34 20.31
C ARG A 38 -14.48 -13.13 20.41
N ASP A 39 -15.61 -12.45 20.26
CA ASP A 39 -16.92 -13.08 20.37
C ASP A 39 -17.14 -14.11 19.26
N SER A 40 -16.63 -13.83 18.04
CA SER A 40 -16.63 -14.77 16.92
C SER A 40 -15.76 -16.00 17.14
N VAL A 41 -14.58 -15.85 17.77
CA VAL A 41 -13.70 -17.00 18.14
C VAL A 41 -14.39 -17.89 19.18
N MET A 42 -15.21 -17.32 20.06
CA MET A 42 -15.96 -18.05 21.08
C MET A 42 -17.28 -18.65 20.58
N SER A 43 -17.63 -18.46 19.31
CA SER A 43 -18.83 -19.03 18.72
C SER A 43 -18.78 -20.56 18.68
N GLU A 44 -19.92 -21.20 18.93
CA GLU A 44 -20.10 -22.65 18.73
C GLU A 44 -20.57 -23.00 17.30
N ASP A 45 -20.75 -21.99 16.44
CA ASP A 45 -21.11 -22.20 15.02
C ASP A 45 -19.90 -22.79 14.28
N GLU A 46 -20.07 -24.03 13.78
CA GLU A 46 -19.05 -24.75 13.03
C GLU A 46 -18.52 -23.93 11.83
N ALA A 47 -19.39 -23.15 11.17
CA ALA A 47 -19.00 -22.31 10.02
C ALA A 47 -17.90 -21.32 10.38
N MET A 48 -17.88 -20.80 11.62
CA MET A 48 -16.88 -19.84 12.10
C MET A 48 -15.47 -20.45 12.21
N HIS A 49 -15.38 -21.78 12.30
CA HIS A 49 -14.14 -22.55 12.47
C HIS A 49 -13.73 -23.33 11.22
N ALA A 50 -14.57 -23.34 10.18
CA ALA A 50 -14.35 -24.06 8.93
C ALA A 50 -13.52 -23.25 7.91
N TYR A 51 -13.09 -23.90 6.84
CA TYR A 51 -12.51 -23.24 5.68
C TYR A 51 -13.50 -22.30 5.01
N GLN A 52 -13.06 -21.13 4.58
CA GLN A 52 -13.93 -20.08 4.02
C GLN A 52 -13.85 -19.95 2.49
N TYR A 53 -12.89 -20.59 1.83
CA TYR A 53 -12.69 -20.56 0.37
C TYR A 53 -12.92 -19.19 -0.29
N ASN A 54 -13.69 -19.15 -1.37
CA ASN A 54 -14.04 -17.93 -2.11
C ASN A 54 -15.31 -17.24 -1.60
N ASP A 55 -16.10 -17.93 -0.78
CA ASP A 55 -17.24 -17.42 -0.05
C ASP A 55 -17.11 -17.76 1.43
N SER A 56 -17.73 -16.96 2.28
CA SER A 56 -17.72 -17.18 3.72
C SER A 56 -19.12 -17.56 4.21
N ALA A 57 -19.28 -18.81 4.64
CA ALA A 57 -20.50 -19.24 5.31
C ALA A 57 -20.66 -18.56 6.67
N ALA A 58 -19.56 -18.35 7.39
CA ALA A 58 -19.54 -17.69 8.69
C ALA A 58 -19.79 -16.18 8.63
N VAL A 59 -19.36 -15.52 7.55
CA VAL A 59 -19.49 -14.08 7.37
C VAL A 59 -20.10 -13.80 5.98
N PRO A 60 -21.41 -14.07 5.81
CA PRO A 60 -22.06 -13.96 4.52
C PRO A 60 -21.91 -12.59 3.88
N GLY A 61 -21.57 -12.57 2.59
CA GLY A 61 -21.37 -11.33 1.84
C GLY A 61 -20.16 -10.51 2.32
N PHE A 62 -19.17 -11.13 2.97
CA PHE A 62 -18.00 -10.43 3.48
C PHE A 62 -17.37 -9.52 2.42
N SER A 63 -16.98 -10.07 1.26
CA SER A 63 -16.23 -9.31 0.26
C SER A 63 -16.98 -8.09 -0.27
N PRO A 64 -18.23 -8.16 -0.75
CA PRO A 64 -18.96 -6.97 -1.19
C PRO A 64 -19.20 -5.95 -0.06
N ARG A 65 -19.47 -6.38 1.17
CA ARG A 65 -19.66 -5.49 2.33
C ARG A 65 -18.34 -4.77 2.68
N PHE A 66 -17.25 -5.51 2.71
CA PHE A 66 -15.92 -4.98 2.97
C PHE A 66 -15.49 -3.97 1.90
N ILE A 67 -15.66 -4.31 0.62
CA ILE A 67 -15.34 -3.42 -0.51
C ILE A 67 -16.20 -2.16 -0.47
N ARG A 68 -17.52 -2.29 -0.22
CA ARG A 68 -18.43 -1.15 -0.16
C ARG A 68 -17.99 -0.06 0.81
N ALA A 69 -17.37 -0.43 1.93
CA ALA A 69 -16.86 0.52 2.92
C ALA A 69 -15.68 1.39 2.43
N HIS A 70 -15.06 1.03 1.30
CA HIS A 70 -13.95 1.78 0.69
C HIS A 70 -14.40 2.65 -0.49
N LEU A 71 -15.66 2.53 -0.93
CA LEU A 71 -16.18 3.18 -2.13
C LEU A 71 -17.09 4.34 -1.78
N LYS A 72 -17.12 5.35 -2.64
CA LYS A 72 -18.05 6.47 -2.55
C LYS A 72 -19.45 6.11 -3.08
N ALA A 73 -19.52 5.16 -4.03
CA ALA A 73 -20.76 4.70 -4.64
C ALA A 73 -20.84 3.17 -4.69
N ASP A 74 -22.07 2.64 -4.86
CA ASP A 74 -22.26 1.21 -5.06
C ASP A 74 -21.81 0.79 -6.46
N LEU A 75 -21.15 -0.36 -6.56
CA LEU A 75 -20.83 -0.97 -7.84
C LEU A 75 -22.07 -1.65 -8.44
N PRO A 76 -22.14 -1.79 -9.80
CA PRO A 76 -23.22 -2.51 -10.43
C PRO A 76 -23.23 -3.98 -9.98
N LYS A 77 -24.42 -4.59 -9.92
CA LYS A 77 -24.57 -6.01 -9.54
C LYS A 77 -24.07 -6.96 -10.63
N ASP A 78 -24.11 -6.49 -11.88
CA ASP A 78 -23.68 -7.26 -13.05
C ASP A 78 -22.30 -6.79 -13.54
N GLY A 79 -21.53 -7.72 -14.10
CA GLY A 79 -20.22 -7.43 -14.68
C GLY A 79 -19.05 -7.48 -13.70
N VAL A 80 -19.29 -7.43 -12.40
CA VAL A 80 -18.27 -7.53 -11.35
C VAL A 80 -18.36 -8.84 -10.56
N ASP A 81 -17.24 -9.25 -10.00
CA ASP A 81 -17.15 -10.38 -9.06
C ASP A 81 -16.21 -10.02 -7.91
N TYR A 82 -16.28 -10.78 -6.82
CA TYR A 82 -15.58 -10.53 -5.58
C TYR A 82 -14.85 -11.77 -5.09
N VAL A 83 -13.73 -11.59 -4.40
CA VAL A 83 -13.01 -12.68 -3.73
C VAL A 83 -12.37 -12.20 -2.43
N PRO A 84 -12.54 -12.92 -1.31
CA PRO A 84 -11.82 -12.62 -0.07
C PRO A 84 -10.35 -13.01 -0.20
N ILE A 85 -9.48 -12.24 0.44
CA ILE A 85 -8.03 -12.49 0.44
C ILE A 85 -7.45 -12.40 1.84
N SER A 86 -6.36 -13.11 2.09
CA SER A 86 -5.59 -13.02 3.35
C SER A 86 -4.61 -11.84 3.37
N GLY A 87 -4.96 -10.75 2.69
CA GLY A 87 -4.14 -9.57 2.45
C GLY A 87 -3.62 -9.50 1.02
N ILE A 88 -3.15 -8.32 0.61
CA ILE A 88 -2.78 -8.05 -0.80
C ILE A 88 -1.47 -8.75 -1.18
N LYS A 89 -0.47 -8.74 -0.30
CA LYS A 89 0.87 -9.24 -0.61
C LYS A 89 0.91 -10.67 -1.20
N PRO A 90 0.19 -11.67 -0.68
CA PRO A 90 0.15 -13.01 -1.28
C PRO A 90 -0.44 -13.01 -2.70
N ILE A 91 -1.42 -12.14 -2.97
CA ILE A 91 -2.08 -12.05 -4.29
C ILE A 91 -1.11 -11.54 -5.37
N LEU A 92 -0.19 -10.63 -5.05
CA LEU A 92 0.74 -10.07 -6.02
C LEU A 92 1.54 -11.16 -6.78
N GLY A 93 1.88 -12.26 -6.10
CA GLY A 93 2.55 -13.40 -6.74
C GLY A 93 1.64 -14.27 -7.61
N LEU A 94 0.32 -14.20 -7.40
CA LEU A 94 -0.66 -14.99 -8.15
C LEU A 94 -1.12 -14.28 -9.45
N LEU A 95 -1.00 -12.95 -9.54
CA LEU A 95 -1.45 -12.18 -10.68
C LEU A 95 -0.79 -12.61 -12.01
N PRO A 96 0.55 -12.79 -12.11
CA PRO A 96 1.15 -13.30 -13.33
C PRO A 96 0.64 -14.69 -13.72
N ILE A 97 0.35 -15.55 -12.73
CA ILE A 97 -0.19 -16.91 -12.97
C ILE A 97 -1.63 -16.78 -13.50
N ALA A 98 -2.46 -15.94 -12.90
CA ALA A 98 -3.81 -15.65 -13.39
C ALA A 98 -3.80 -15.06 -14.81
N CYS A 99 -2.71 -14.36 -15.21
CA CYS A 99 -2.49 -13.91 -16.59
C CYS A 99 -1.95 -15.01 -17.51
N GLY A 100 -1.77 -16.25 -17.04
CA GLY A 100 -1.40 -17.40 -17.85
C GLY A 100 0.11 -17.60 -18.02
N CYS A 101 0.97 -17.04 -17.15
CA CYS A 101 2.43 -17.16 -17.28
C CYS A 101 2.94 -18.60 -17.17
N ALA A 102 2.15 -19.53 -16.66
CA ALA A 102 2.48 -20.96 -16.67
C ALA A 102 2.55 -21.56 -18.07
N LEU A 103 1.82 -20.98 -19.05
CA LEU A 103 1.65 -21.53 -20.40
C LEU A 103 2.17 -20.60 -21.50
N ARG A 104 2.33 -19.30 -21.24
CA ARG A 104 2.75 -18.31 -22.24
C ARG A 104 3.65 -17.23 -21.62
N ALA A 105 4.36 -16.49 -22.46
CA ALA A 105 5.06 -15.29 -22.02
C ALA A 105 4.07 -14.20 -21.57
N VAL A 106 4.38 -13.54 -20.47
CA VAL A 106 3.60 -12.44 -19.89
C VAL A 106 4.52 -11.28 -19.59
N THR A 107 4.20 -10.11 -20.10
CA THR A 107 4.92 -8.86 -19.81
C THR A 107 4.15 -8.05 -18.77
N VAL A 108 4.83 -7.71 -17.68
CA VAL A 108 4.23 -7.00 -16.52
C VAL A 108 4.90 -5.65 -16.33
N ALA A 109 4.11 -4.59 -16.28
CA ALA A 109 4.51 -3.24 -15.88
C ALA A 109 4.15 -2.98 -14.43
N THR A 110 5.05 -2.40 -13.63
CA THR A 110 4.79 -2.12 -12.21
C THR A 110 5.26 -0.74 -11.78
N MET A 111 4.67 -0.23 -10.70
CA MET A 111 5.05 1.02 -10.03
C MET A 111 6.10 0.76 -8.93
N THR A 112 7.24 0.17 -9.26
CA THR A 112 8.25 -0.25 -8.27
C THR A 112 9.52 0.60 -8.24
N LYS A 113 9.62 1.66 -9.08
CA LYS A 113 10.80 2.55 -9.13
C LYS A 113 10.41 4.04 -9.24
N PRO A 114 10.32 4.74 -8.10
CA PRO A 114 10.30 4.25 -6.72
C PRO A 114 8.96 3.60 -6.39
N GLY A 115 8.95 2.56 -5.58
CA GLY A 115 7.71 1.90 -5.19
C GLY A 115 7.90 0.69 -4.30
N TYR A 116 6.78 0.10 -3.91
CA TYR A 116 6.77 -1.14 -3.15
C TYR A 116 7.37 -2.27 -4.00
N PRO A 117 8.47 -2.92 -3.58
CA PRO A 117 9.26 -3.78 -4.49
C PRO A 117 8.62 -5.14 -4.80
N ILE A 118 7.69 -5.59 -3.98
CA ILE A 118 7.17 -6.97 -4.03
C ILE A 118 6.58 -7.37 -5.39
N PRO A 119 5.84 -6.51 -6.14
CA PRO A 119 5.38 -6.89 -7.48
C PRO A 119 6.53 -7.29 -8.42
N ALA A 120 7.63 -6.52 -8.42
CA ALA A 120 8.82 -6.84 -9.22
C ALA A 120 9.52 -8.11 -8.73
N ASP A 121 9.70 -8.25 -7.40
CA ASP A 121 10.31 -9.43 -6.79
C ASP A 121 9.52 -10.70 -7.12
N GLN A 122 8.18 -10.65 -7.09
CA GLN A 122 7.32 -11.78 -7.44
C GLN A 122 7.42 -12.14 -8.93
N CYS A 123 7.49 -11.16 -9.83
CA CYS A 123 7.70 -11.40 -11.26
C CYS A 123 8.97 -12.22 -11.53
N ALA A 124 10.03 -11.97 -10.75
CA ALA A 124 11.32 -12.65 -10.92
C ALA A 124 11.29 -14.16 -10.60
N TYR A 125 10.25 -14.64 -9.91
CA TYR A 125 10.10 -16.09 -9.64
C TYR A 125 9.46 -16.87 -10.81
N HIS A 126 9.00 -16.19 -11.88
CA HIS A 126 8.31 -16.82 -13.00
C HIS A 126 9.16 -16.74 -14.28
N ILE A 127 9.60 -17.87 -14.81
CA ILE A 127 10.48 -17.93 -15.99
C ILE A 127 9.87 -17.31 -17.25
N ASN A 128 8.54 -17.32 -17.37
CA ASN A 128 7.82 -16.77 -18.52
C ASN A 128 7.34 -15.34 -18.29
N VAL A 129 7.80 -14.67 -17.24
CA VAL A 129 7.42 -13.26 -16.95
C VAL A 129 8.59 -12.33 -17.28
N SER A 130 8.33 -11.39 -18.19
CA SER A 130 9.17 -10.22 -18.40
C SER A 130 8.62 -9.06 -17.58
N HIS A 131 9.47 -8.35 -16.85
CA HIS A 131 9.07 -7.24 -15.99
C HIS A 131 9.82 -5.97 -16.31
N TYR A 132 9.12 -4.84 -16.27
CA TYR A 132 9.73 -3.50 -16.26
C TYR A 132 8.98 -2.58 -15.29
N ALA A 133 9.70 -1.57 -14.79
CA ALA A 133 9.12 -0.56 -13.92
C ALA A 133 8.72 0.68 -14.74
N LEU A 134 7.53 1.20 -14.45
CA LEU A 134 7.06 2.48 -14.97
C LEU A 134 7.83 3.63 -14.30
N SER A 135 8.08 4.69 -15.06
CA SER A 135 8.84 5.84 -14.58
C SER A 135 7.98 6.70 -13.64
N LEU A 136 8.45 6.91 -12.42
CA LEU A 136 7.79 7.70 -11.38
C LEU A 136 8.80 8.65 -10.75
N ASN A 137 8.51 9.93 -10.76
CA ASN A 137 9.37 10.97 -10.19
C ASN A 137 8.53 12.21 -9.79
N SER A 138 9.17 13.23 -9.26
CA SER A 138 8.51 14.48 -8.88
C SER A 138 7.96 15.26 -10.08
N GLU A 139 8.60 15.16 -11.25
CA GLU A 139 8.19 15.88 -12.47
C GLU A 139 6.84 15.38 -13.00
N ASN A 140 6.60 14.04 -12.93
CA ASN A 140 5.31 13.46 -13.30
C ASN A 140 4.36 13.27 -12.09
N ALA A 141 4.66 13.91 -10.96
CA ALA A 141 3.91 13.79 -9.71
C ALA A 141 3.66 12.32 -9.28
N TYR A 142 4.62 11.44 -9.55
CA TYR A 142 4.54 9.99 -9.32
C TYR A 142 3.33 9.33 -9.99
N ARG A 143 2.94 9.86 -11.17
CA ARG A 143 1.91 9.31 -12.05
C ARG A 143 2.53 9.03 -13.41
N PHE A 144 2.57 7.78 -13.83
CA PHE A 144 3.03 7.42 -15.17
C PHE A 144 2.00 7.83 -16.23
N SER A 145 2.48 8.00 -17.45
CA SER A 145 1.65 8.20 -18.66
C SER A 145 1.32 6.85 -19.32
N THR A 146 0.23 6.79 -20.06
CA THR A 146 -0.08 5.63 -20.91
C THR A 146 1.00 5.39 -21.98
N GLU A 147 1.75 6.43 -22.35
CA GLU A 147 2.90 6.36 -23.29
C GLU A 147 4.10 5.59 -22.68
N ASP A 148 4.18 5.50 -21.35
CA ASP A 148 5.21 4.73 -20.65
C ASP A 148 4.95 3.22 -20.70
N ILE A 149 3.74 2.79 -21.13
CA ILE A 149 3.35 1.39 -21.20
C ILE A 149 3.85 0.80 -22.52
N ALA A 150 4.82 -0.10 -22.44
CA ALA A 150 5.43 -0.71 -23.61
C ALA A 150 4.42 -1.59 -24.39
N ALA A 151 4.53 -1.57 -25.70
CA ALA A 151 3.72 -2.45 -26.56
C ALA A 151 3.93 -3.94 -26.19
N GLY A 152 2.84 -4.70 -26.16
CA GLY A 152 2.85 -6.11 -25.74
C GLY A 152 2.82 -6.33 -24.24
N THR A 153 2.61 -5.30 -23.43
CA THR A 153 2.31 -5.44 -22.01
C THR A 153 0.98 -6.20 -21.82
N ASN A 154 0.95 -7.17 -20.91
CA ASN A 154 -0.23 -7.97 -20.63
C ASN A 154 -0.89 -7.59 -19.30
N LEU A 155 -0.12 -7.05 -18.36
CA LEU A 155 -0.59 -6.68 -17.04
C LEU A 155 0.09 -5.39 -16.57
N VAL A 156 -0.70 -4.41 -16.17
CA VAL A 156 -0.25 -3.23 -15.41
C VAL A 156 -0.65 -3.42 -13.95
N MET A 157 0.35 -3.38 -13.06
CA MET A 157 0.15 -3.43 -11.61
C MET A 157 0.39 -2.02 -11.04
N ALA A 158 -0.69 -1.29 -10.83
CA ALA A 158 -0.69 0.00 -10.17
C ALA A 158 -0.69 -0.15 -8.63
N ASN A 159 -0.31 0.92 -7.93
CA ASN A 159 -0.41 1.05 -6.48
C ASN A 159 -0.84 2.48 -6.14
N TYR A 160 -2.15 2.70 -6.04
CA TYR A 160 -2.72 3.98 -5.61
C TYR A 160 -3.75 3.77 -4.51
N PRO A 161 -3.66 4.57 -3.40
CA PRO A 161 -2.62 5.58 -3.11
C PRO A 161 -1.21 4.98 -3.02
N HIS A 162 -0.23 5.74 -3.54
CA HIS A 162 1.10 5.25 -3.86
C HIS A 162 2.03 5.22 -2.64
N ASN A 163 2.69 4.09 -2.41
CA ASN A 163 3.84 3.97 -1.52
C ASN A 163 5.12 3.98 -2.39
N PRO A 164 6.03 4.98 -2.28
CA PRO A 164 6.27 5.83 -1.07
C PRO A 164 5.75 7.25 -1.12
N SER A 165 5.23 7.76 -2.25
CA SER A 165 4.99 9.20 -2.43
C SER A 165 3.72 9.73 -1.75
N GLY A 166 2.81 8.86 -1.32
CA GLY A 166 1.49 9.27 -0.83
C GLY A 166 0.58 9.89 -1.90
N GLN A 167 0.93 9.77 -3.19
CA GLN A 167 0.10 10.31 -4.25
C GLN A 167 -1.13 9.46 -4.51
N ILE A 168 -2.17 10.12 -5.01
CA ILE A 168 -3.47 9.52 -5.34
C ILE A 168 -3.65 9.47 -6.85
N ALA A 169 -4.55 8.61 -7.31
CA ALA A 169 -5.13 8.69 -8.64
C ALA A 169 -6.52 9.32 -8.55
N ASP A 170 -6.81 10.25 -9.46
CA ASP A 170 -8.11 10.88 -9.62
C ASP A 170 -8.94 10.19 -10.71
N VAL A 171 -10.21 10.59 -10.82
CA VAL A 171 -11.16 10.06 -11.81
C VAL A 171 -10.65 10.18 -13.24
N ALA A 172 -10.06 11.33 -13.60
CA ALA A 172 -9.63 11.58 -14.97
C ALA A 172 -8.44 10.68 -15.36
N TRP A 173 -7.50 10.51 -14.43
CA TRP A 173 -6.34 9.65 -14.64
C TRP A 173 -6.75 8.17 -14.77
N TRP A 174 -7.62 7.67 -13.86
CA TRP A 174 -8.14 6.31 -13.96
C TRP A 174 -8.90 6.08 -15.26
N ARG A 175 -9.73 7.03 -15.69
CA ARG A 175 -10.50 6.90 -16.93
C ARG A 175 -9.58 6.80 -18.15
N SER A 176 -8.52 7.61 -18.21
CA SER A 176 -7.52 7.53 -19.28
C SER A 176 -6.79 6.19 -19.31
N LEU A 177 -6.37 5.68 -18.14
CA LEU A 177 -5.69 4.40 -18.05
C LEU A 177 -6.63 3.22 -18.37
N CYS A 178 -7.86 3.23 -17.86
CA CYS A 178 -8.87 2.22 -18.17
C CYS A 178 -9.16 2.14 -19.67
N GLN A 179 -9.32 3.29 -20.32
CA GLN A 179 -9.53 3.35 -21.77
C GLN A 179 -8.35 2.74 -22.53
N TYR A 180 -7.12 3.16 -22.19
CA TYR A 180 -5.92 2.64 -22.83
C TYR A 180 -5.77 1.13 -22.65
N CYS A 181 -5.95 0.63 -21.43
CA CYS A 181 -5.86 -0.80 -21.13
C CYS A 181 -6.95 -1.61 -21.85
N SER A 182 -8.18 -1.08 -21.93
CA SER A 182 -9.29 -1.69 -22.65
C SER A 182 -9.02 -1.79 -24.16
N ASP A 183 -8.48 -0.72 -24.76
CA ASP A 183 -8.19 -0.66 -26.21
C ASP A 183 -7.02 -1.57 -26.63
N ASN A 184 -6.13 -1.91 -25.69
CA ASN A 184 -4.91 -2.68 -25.95
C ASN A 184 -4.94 -4.11 -25.34
N ASP A 185 -6.08 -4.59 -24.83
CA ASP A 185 -6.23 -5.90 -24.19
C ASP A 185 -5.23 -6.13 -23.03
N ILE A 186 -5.02 -5.09 -22.22
CA ILE A 186 -4.12 -5.12 -21.07
C ILE A 186 -4.94 -5.29 -19.80
N ARG A 187 -4.62 -6.28 -18.97
CA ARG A 187 -5.18 -6.41 -17.63
C ARG A 187 -4.68 -5.31 -16.72
N LEU A 188 -5.59 -4.72 -15.93
CA LEU A 188 -5.26 -3.65 -15.00
C LEU A 188 -5.54 -4.08 -13.56
N PHE A 189 -4.52 -4.00 -12.72
CA PHE A 189 -4.63 -4.27 -11.28
C PHE A 189 -4.24 -3.04 -10.47
N ASN A 190 -4.96 -2.74 -9.39
CA ASN A 190 -4.56 -1.75 -8.39
C ASN A 190 -4.45 -2.35 -6.99
N ASP A 191 -3.29 -2.14 -6.36
CA ASP A 191 -3.08 -2.32 -4.92
C ASP A 191 -3.56 -1.06 -4.19
N ALA A 192 -4.77 -1.10 -3.60
CA ALA A 192 -5.40 0.01 -2.90
C ALA A 192 -5.18 -0.03 -1.39
N ALA A 193 -4.02 -0.51 -0.93
CA ALA A 193 -3.72 -0.71 0.50
C ALA A 193 -3.90 0.54 1.37
N TYR A 194 -3.82 1.74 0.79
CA TYR A 194 -3.86 3.01 1.52
C TYR A 194 -5.12 3.84 1.24
N ILE A 195 -6.11 3.31 0.53
CA ILE A 195 -7.32 4.07 0.15
C ILE A 195 -8.09 4.58 1.38
N ALA A 196 -8.17 3.78 2.44
CA ALA A 196 -8.82 4.16 3.69
C ALA A 196 -8.11 5.32 4.43
N LEU A 197 -6.85 5.57 4.09
CA LEU A 197 -6.04 6.66 4.63
C LEU A 197 -5.87 7.79 3.59
N SER A 198 -6.82 7.97 2.70
CA SER A 198 -6.83 9.16 1.82
C SER A 198 -7.14 10.41 2.64
N HIS A 199 -6.34 11.46 2.41
CA HIS A 199 -6.49 12.80 2.97
C HIS A 199 -7.02 13.79 1.93
N SER A 200 -7.51 13.30 0.79
CA SER A 200 -7.97 14.11 -0.34
C SER A 200 -9.29 13.56 -0.91
N ASP A 201 -10.25 14.44 -1.11
CA ASP A 201 -11.54 14.11 -1.73
C ASP A 201 -11.43 13.78 -3.23
N GLU A 202 -10.32 14.16 -3.88
CA GLU A 202 -10.06 13.84 -5.29
C GLU A 202 -9.62 12.38 -5.49
N CYS A 203 -9.26 11.67 -4.42
CA CYS A 203 -8.86 10.27 -4.51
C CYS A 203 -10.02 9.43 -5.02
N ALA A 204 -9.77 8.67 -6.10
CA ALA A 204 -10.73 7.75 -6.69
C ALA A 204 -10.19 6.31 -6.64
N THR A 205 -11.08 5.34 -6.51
CA THR A 205 -10.74 3.92 -6.66
C THR A 205 -10.79 3.52 -8.13
N LEU A 206 -9.98 2.54 -8.52
CA LEU A 206 -10.05 1.95 -9.86
C LEU A 206 -11.45 1.36 -10.11
N SER A 207 -11.99 0.65 -9.15
CA SER A 207 -13.25 -0.08 -9.26
C SER A 207 -14.44 0.82 -9.62
N GLU A 208 -14.52 2.04 -9.05
CA GLU A 208 -15.61 2.98 -9.35
C GLU A 208 -15.58 3.49 -10.80
N ILE A 209 -14.41 3.46 -11.45
CA ILE A 209 -14.23 3.94 -12.83
C ILE A 209 -14.21 2.77 -13.81
N ALA A 210 -13.54 1.67 -13.47
CA ALA A 210 -13.38 0.53 -14.38
C ALA A 210 -14.70 -0.10 -14.80
N VAL A 211 -15.76 0.00 -13.99
CA VAL A 211 -17.11 -0.48 -14.32
C VAL A 211 -17.74 0.27 -15.50
N GLU A 212 -17.22 1.43 -15.89
CA GLU A 212 -17.63 2.15 -17.11
C GLU A 212 -17.08 1.47 -18.40
N PHE A 213 -16.14 0.52 -18.28
CA PHE A 213 -15.42 -0.10 -19.39
C PHE A 213 -15.71 -1.61 -19.47
N PRO A 214 -16.79 -2.04 -20.15
CA PRO A 214 -17.25 -3.43 -20.12
C PRO A 214 -16.28 -4.46 -20.71
N ASN A 215 -15.32 -4.02 -21.53
CA ASN A 215 -14.31 -4.88 -22.14
C ASN A 215 -12.97 -4.88 -21.37
N LEU A 216 -12.84 -4.08 -20.31
CA LEU A 216 -11.63 -4.03 -19.50
C LEU A 216 -11.57 -5.23 -18.56
N SER A 217 -10.47 -5.97 -18.60
CA SER A 217 -10.14 -6.98 -17.59
C SER A 217 -9.38 -6.30 -16.44
N TRP A 218 -9.99 -6.19 -15.26
CA TRP A 218 -9.44 -5.42 -14.16
C TRP A 218 -9.70 -6.04 -12.79
N ALA A 219 -8.86 -5.70 -11.81
CA ALA A 219 -9.08 -6.04 -10.41
C ALA A 219 -8.49 -4.98 -9.47
N GLU A 220 -9.11 -4.77 -8.33
CA GLU A 220 -8.62 -3.90 -7.27
C GLU A 220 -8.65 -4.62 -5.93
N ALA A 221 -7.56 -4.51 -5.16
CA ALA A 221 -7.37 -5.20 -3.90
C ALA A 221 -7.35 -4.24 -2.72
N PHE A 222 -8.10 -4.57 -1.67
CA PHE A 222 -8.24 -3.81 -0.45
C PHE A 222 -7.85 -4.64 0.77
N THR A 223 -7.37 -4.00 1.83
CA THR A 223 -6.92 -4.68 3.05
C THR A 223 -7.36 -3.97 4.31
N ALA A 224 -7.71 -4.74 5.33
CA ALA A 224 -7.98 -4.22 6.67
C ALA A 224 -6.71 -3.77 7.43
N ALA A 225 -5.53 -4.11 6.90
CA ALA A 225 -4.25 -3.92 7.59
C ALA A 225 -3.98 -2.48 8.07
N LYS A 226 -4.56 -1.46 7.41
CA LYS A 226 -4.38 -0.05 7.73
C LYS A 226 -5.69 0.68 8.03
N LEU A 227 -6.80 -0.04 7.98
CA LEU A 227 -8.15 0.50 8.11
C LEU A 227 -8.61 0.56 9.56
N ILE A 228 -8.38 -0.51 10.31
CA ILE A 228 -8.87 -0.71 11.68
C ILE A 228 -7.81 -0.40 12.75
N GLY A 229 -6.91 0.53 12.51
CA GLY A 229 -5.69 0.71 13.29
C GLY A 229 -4.62 -0.29 12.87
N ASN A 230 -4.02 -1.04 13.78
CA ASN A 230 -3.09 -2.11 13.42
C ASN A 230 -3.84 -3.43 13.14
N GLY A 231 -4.26 -3.60 11.92
CA GLY A 231 -4.84 -4.86 11.40
C GLY A 231 -3.86 -5.71 10.59
N THR A 232 -2.56 -5.40 10.61
CA THR A 232 -1.56 -6.04 9.73
C THR A 232 -1.45 -7.53 9.94
N GLY A 233 -1.46 -8.00 11.18
CA GLY A 233 -1.41 -9.41 11.55
C GLY A 233 -2.75 -10.15 11.42
N TRP A 234 -3.84 -9.47 11.06
CA TRP A 234 -5.16 -10.09 10.96
C TRP A 234 -5.37 -10.83 9.64
N HIS A 235 -4.62 -10.46 8.60
CA HIS A 235 -4.69 -11.09 7.28
C HIS A 235 -6.11 -11.12 6.69
N VAL A 236 -6.76 -9.95 6.67
CA VAL A 236 -8.12 -9.78 6.16
C VAL A 236 -8.12 -8.74 5.05
N GLY A 237 -8.76 -9.07 3.94
CA GLY A 237 -8.97 -8.19 2.80
C GLY A 237 -9.93 -8.79 1.79
N ALA A 238 -10.21 -8.06 0.73
CA ALA A 238 -10.99 -8.54 -0.39
C ALA A 238 -10.56 -7.86 -1.69
N MET A 239 -10.89 -8.49 -2.81
CA MET A 239 -10.74 -7.94 -4.15
C MET A 239 -12.09 -7.86 -4.82
N VAL A 240 -12.21 -6.91 -5.74
CA VAL A 240 -13.29 -6.77 -6.70
C VAL A 240 -12.69 -6.58 -8.09
N GLY A 241 -13.37 -7.03 -9.11
CA GLY A 241 -12.92 -6.85 -10.49
C GLY A 241 -13.90 -7.38 -11.52
N SER A 242 -13.50 -7.33 -12.77
CA SER A 242 -14.22 -7.99 -13.87
C SER A 242 -14.32 -9.49 -13.64
N ARG A 243 -15.40 -10.10 -14.10
CA ARG A 243 -15.70 -11.53 -13.84
C ARG A 243 -14.60 -12.46 -14.36
N ASP A 244 -14.00 -12.14 -15.49
CA ASP A 244 -12.92 -12.92 -16.10
C ASP A 244 -11.67 -12.91 -15.21
N PHE A 245 -11.21 -11.72 -14.80
CA PHE A 245 -9.97 -11.63 -14.01
C PHE A 245 -10.16 -12.18 -12.60
N ILE A 246 -11.27 -11.86 -11.92
CA ILE A 246 -11.56 -12.44 -10.60
C ILE A 246 -11.76 -13.96 -10.71
N GLY A 247 -12.36 -14.47 -11.79
CA GLY A 247 -12.50 -15.89 -12.06
C GLY A 247 -11.15 -16.60 -12.13
N ASP A 248 -10.22 -16.08 -12.93
CA ASP A 248 -8.84 -16.61 -13.04
C ASP A 248 -8.10 -16.56 -11.69
N ILE A 249 -8.27 -15.44 -10.94
CA ILE A 249 -7.67 -15.30 -9.60
C ILE A 249 -8.25 -16.33 -8.62
N LYS A 250 -9.58 -16.54 -8.61
CA LYS A 250 -10.23 -17.55 -7.77
C LYS A 250 -9.71 -18.95 -8.04
N GLU A 251 -9.51 -19.31 -9.31
CA GLU A 251 -8.99 -20.62 -9.70
C GLU A 251 -7.57 -20.85 -9.15
N VAL A 252 -6.67 -19.89 -9.39
CA VAL A 252 -5.29 -19.96 -8.88
C VAL A 252 -5.26 -19.95 -7.35
N LYS A 253 -5.99 -19.01 -6.73
CA LYS A 253 -6.07 -18.86 -5.28
C LYS A 253 -6.60 -20.14 -4.61
N GLY A 254 -7.64 -20.77 -5.16
CA GLY A 254 -8.21 -22.01 -4.63
C GLY A 254 -7.26 -23.21 -4.61
N LYS A 255 -6.09 -23.11 -5.26
CA LYS A 255 -5.00 -24.09 -5.20
C LYS A 255 -3.87 -23.69 -4.26
N THR A 256 -3.92 -22.48 -3.69
CA THR A 256 -2.85 -21.92 -2.84
C THR A 256 -3.30 -21.69 -1.42
N ASP A 257 -4.55 -21.31 -1.18
CA ASP A 257 -5.10 -21.12 0.16
C ASP A 257 -6.57 -21.58 0.24
N THR A 258 -7.05 -21.77 1.47
CA THR A 258 -8.42 -22.20 1.78
C THR A 258 -9.28 -21.08 2.34
N GLY A 259 -8.94 -19.83 2.02
CA GLY A 259 -9.69 -18.66 2.42
C GLY A 259 -8.99 -17.82 3.50
N PHE A 260 -9.77 -17.18 4.32
CA PHE A 260 -9.32 -16.25 5.35
C PHE A 260 -9.85 -16.65 6.75
N VAL A 261 -9.39 -15.97 7.78
CA VAL A 261 -9.77 -16.24 9.17
C VAL A 261 -11.13 -15.59 9.45
N ALA A 262 -12.20 -16.38 9.49
CA ALA A 262 -13.58 -15.87 9.65
C ALA A 262 -13.79 -15.00 10.90
N PRO A 263 -13.31 -15.36 12.11
CA PRO A 263 -13.42 -14.49 13.29
C PRO A 263 -12.80 -13.12 13.10
N MET A 264 -11.63 -13.04 12.45
CA MET A 264 -10.98 -11.76 12.17
C MET A 264 -11.76 -10.94 11.14
N ALA A 265 -12.31 -11.59 10.12
CA ALA A 265 -13.17 -10.94 9.12
C ALA A 265 -14.46 -10.40 9.73
N ALA A 266 -15.10 -11.15 10.63
CA ALA A 266 -16.26 -10.68 11.39
C ALA A 266 -15.92 -9.44 12.24
N GLY A 267 -14.76 -9.46 12.91
CA GLY A 267 -14.27 -8.31 13.66
C GLY A 267 -14.04 -7.07 12.80
N VAL A 268 -13.45 -7.25 11.60
CA VAL A 268 -13.25 -6.15 10.65
C VAL A 268 -14.58 -5.56 10.20
N LEU A 269 -15.54 -6.38 9.78
CA LEU A 269 -16.87 -5.88 9.38
C LEU A 269 -17.60 -5.16 10.50
N ALA A 270 -17.52 -5.67 11.73
CA ALA A 270 -18.12 -5.00 12.89
C ALA A 270 -17.56 -3.58 13.07
N ALA A 271 -16.25 -3.39 12.96
CA ALA A 271 -15.66 -2.05 13.03
C ALA A 271 -16.13 -1.16 11.87
N LEU A 272 -16.15 -1.68 10.64
CA LEU A 272 -16.61 -0.92 9.45
C LEU A 272 -18.06 -0.48 9.54
N GLU A 273 -18.92 -1.32 10.11
CA GLU A 273 -20.36 -1.08 10.16
C GLU A 273 -20.82 -0.30 11.40
N THR A 274 -20.01 -0.30 12.48
CA THR A 274 -20.45 0.25 13.76
C THR A 274 -19.50 1.27 14.39
N ASP A 275 -18.28 1.43 13.88
CA ASP A 275 -17.23 2.28 14.49
C ASP A 275 -16.55 3.21 13.47
N GLN A 276 -17.35 3.90 12.67
CA GLN A 276 -16.82 4.87 11.70
C GLN A 276 -15.99 5.96 12.39
N ALA A 277 -16.38 6.38 13.60
CA ALA A 277 -15.64 7.38 14.37
C ALA A 277 -14.22 6.92 14.74
N GLY A 278 -14.06 5.63 15.08
CA GLY A 278 -12.73 5.06 15.33
C GLY A 278 -11.85 5.04 14.06
N ILE A 279 -12.42 4.68 12.91
CA ILE A 279 -11.74 4.69 11.61
C ILE A 279 -11.32 6.11 11.24
N ASP A 280 -12.23 7.09 11.34
CA ASP A 280 -11.96 8.49 11.04
C ASP A 280 -10.91 9.08 12.00
N GLY A 281 -10.92 8.66 13.28
CA GLY A 281 -9.92 9.01 14.25
C GLY A 281 -8.50 8.58 13.86
N TYR A 282 -8.34 7.36 13.32
CA TYR A 282 -7.05 6.91 12.79
C TYR A 282 -6.60 7.69 11.56
N ARG A 283 -7.53 8.01 10.64
CA ARG A 283 -7.23 8.86 9.48
C ARG A 283 -6.76 10.24 9.91
N ALA A 284 -7.47 10.89 10.83
CA ALA A 284 -7.11 12.19 11.37
C ALA A 284 -5.75 12.15 12.09
N MET A 285 -5.50 11.15 12.92
CA MET A 285 -4.21 10.98 13.61
C MET A 285 -3.03 10.91 12.62
N TYR A 286 -3.17 10.20 11.50
CA TYR A 286 -2.09 10.15 10.51
C TYR A 286 -1.94 11.47 9.74
N ALA A 287 -3.02 12.16 9.44
CA ALA A 287 -2.96 13.50 8.84
C ALA A 287 -2.21 14.49 9.75
N ASP A 288 -2.51 14.48 11.05
CA ASP A 288 -1.82 15.33 12.04
C ASP A 288 -0.33 14.98 12.14
N ARG A 289 0.01 13.69 12.21
CA ARG A 289 1.41 13.24 12.26
C ARG A 289 2.20 13.58 11.01
N LEU A 290 1.56 13.50 9.84
CA LEU A 290 2.17 13.93 8.56
C LEU A 290 2.47 15.44 8.60
N ALA A 291 1.52 16.25 9.10
CA ALA A 291 1.71 17.69 9.23
C ALA A 291 2.87 18.02 10.19
N VAL A 292 2.89 17.40 11.39
CA VAL A 292 3.97 17.62 12.38
C VAL A 292 5.34 17.26 11.79
N LEU A 293 5.48 16.08 11.16
CA LEU A 293 6.77 15.68 10.59
C LEU A 293 7.19 16.61 9.44
N ARG A 294 6.26 16.96 8.56
CA ARG A 294 6.53 17.86 7.44
C ARG A 294 7.04 19.22 7.92
N ASP A 295 6.35 19.82 8.87
CA ASP A 295 6.70 21.15 9.36
C ASP A 295 8.06 21.13 10.08
N LEU A 296 8.29 20.13 10.95
CA LEU A 296 9.57 19.92 11.62
C LEU A 296 10.73 19.77 10.63
N MET A 297 10.57 18.95 9.60
CA MET A 297 11.63 18.71 8.62
C MET A 297 11.87 19.91 7.71
N ALA A 298 10.82 20.69 7.38
CA ALA A 298 10.94 21.94 6.64
C ALA A 298 11.74 22.97 7.43
N ASP A 299 11.49 23.09 8.74
CA ASP A 299 12.27 23.95 9.65
C ASP A 299 13.76 23.55 9.69
N CYS A 300 14.05 22.27 9.46
CA CYS A 300 15.41 21.73 9.33
C CYS A 300 15.95 21.79 7.90
N ARG A 301 15.32 22.54 7.00
CA ARG A 301 15.72 22.73 5.59
C ARG A 301 15.65 21.47 4.72
N MET A 302 14.98 20.43 5.17
CA MET A 302 14.69 19.29 4.29
C MET A 302 13.70 19.70 3.20
N ARG A 303 13.92 19.21 1.98
CA ARG A 303 13.07 19.50 0.83
C ARG A 303 12.11 18.35 0.60
N LEU A 304 10.80 18.62 0.74
CA LEU A 304 9.75 17.65 0.42
C LEU A 304 9.72 17.40 -1.09
N ALA A 305 9.81 16.13 -1.50
CA ALA A 305 9.77 15.76 -2.93
C ALA A 305 8.38 15.98 -3.53
N ILE A 306 7.33 15.69 -2.75
CA ILE A 306 5.93 15.94 -3.12
C ILE A 306 5.05 15.93 -1.88
N GLU A 307 3.99 16.76 -1.87
CA GLU A 307 3.01 16.79 -0.77
C GLU A 307 2.22 15.46 -0.72
N PRO A 308 2.23 14.73 0.40
CA PRO A 308 1.48 13.48 0.52
C PRO A 308 -0.03 13.77 0.62
N ARG A 309 -0.83 13.03 -0.15
CA ARG A 309 -2.29 13.15 -0.21
C ARG A 309 -3.02 11.94 0.37
N ALA A 310 -2.27 10.89 0.73
CA ALA A 310 -2.80 9.68 1.35
C ALA A 310 -1.72 8.90 2.10
N GLY A 311 -2.15 7.96 2.94
CA GLY A 311 -1.27 7.06 3.67
C GLY A 311 -0.63 7.73 4.89
N PHE A 312 0.55 7.27 5.23
CA PHE A 312 1.33 7.71 6.37
C PHE A 312 2.84 7.83 6.02
N PHE A 313 3.13 8.15 4.75
CA PHE A 313 4.49 8.34 4.25
C PHE A 313 4.72 9.77 3.80
N THR A 314 5.92 10.26 4.05
CA THR A 314 6.48 11.46 3.42
C THR A 314 7.68 11.06 2.56
N LEU A 315 7.87 11.72 1.42
CA LEU A 315 8.98 11.50 0.53
C LEU A 315 9.80 12.78 0.38
N TRP A 316 11.11 12.67 0.58
CA TRP A 316 12.02 13.81 0.66
C TRP A 316 13.15 13.66 -0.33
N ASP A 317 13.58 14.77 -0.93
CA ASP A 317 14.75 14.79 -1.79
C ASP A 317 16.03 14.50 -0.96
N THR A 318 16.95 13.80 -1.57
CA THR A 318 18.27 13.60 -0.98
C THR A 318 19.06 14.93 -1.03
N PRO A 319 19.59 15.43 0.11
CA PRO A 319 20.43 16.61 0.09
C PRO A 319 21.76 16.37 -0.64
N THR A 320 22.37 17.40 -1.20
CA THR A 320 23.71 17.34 -1.81
C THR A 320 24.82 17.40 -0.78
N LYS A 321 24.53 17.95 0.41
CA LYS A 321 25.46 17.98 1.57
C LYS A 321 24.72 17.70 2.86
N ALA A 322 25.36 16.99 3.76
CA ALA A 322 24.90 16.78 5.13
C ALA A 322 26.10 16.50 6.05
N PHE A 323 26.02 16.93 7.32
CA PHE A 323 27.09 16.74 8.31
C PHE A 323 28.45 17.29 7.84
N GLY A 324 28.47 18.38 7.06
CA GLY A 324 29.66 18.99 6.49
C GLY A 324 30.32 18.17 5.35
N GLN A 325 29.67 17.16 4.80
CA GLN A 325 30.17 16.29 3.74
C GLN A 325 29.24 16.28 2.51
N ALA A 326 29.84 16.02 1.33
CA ALA A 326 29.05 15.80 0.12
C ALA A 326 28.27 14.46 0.21
N ILE A 327 27.04 14.47 -0.26
CA ILE A 327 26.15 13.32 -0.32
C ILE A 327 25.94 12.94 -1.79
N ASN A 328 26.18 11.67 -2.12
CA ASN A 328 26.11 11.16 -3.50
C ASN A 328 24.90 10.27 -3.77
N SER A 329 24.13 9.90 -2.73
CA SER A 329 22.94 9.05 -2.87
C SER A 329 22.07 9.09 -1.62
N GLY A 330 20.76 8.75 -1.79
CA GLY A 330 19.83 8.56 -0.68
C GLY A 330 20.27 7.44 0.28
N GLU A 331 20.92 6.38 -0.23
CA GLU A 331 21.49 5.32 0.63
C GLU A 331 22.54 5.88 1.57
N GLN A 332 23.49 6.67 1.04
CA GLN A 332 24.54 7.28 1.86
C GLN A 332 23.95 8.19 2.94
N PHE A 333 23.04 9.08 2.58
CA PHE A 333 22.41 9.99 3.53
C PHE A 333 21.65 9.21 4.63
N ASN A 334 20.83 8.22 4.25
CA ASN A 334 20.09 7.41 5.20
C ASN A 334 21.01 6.68 6.20
N PHE A 335 22.13 6.14 5.72
CA PHE A 335 23.10 5.47 6.60
C PHE A 335 23.79 6.43 7.56
N MET A 336 24.15 7.63 7.09
CA MET A 336 24.72 8.68 7.95
C MET A 336 23.71 9.14 9.02
N MET A 337 22.42 9.27 8.67
CA MET A 337 21.37 9.60 9.64
C MET A 337 21.25 8.51 10.70
N ILE A 338 21.25 7.23 10.33
CA ILE A 338 21.21 6.10 11.28
C ILE A 338 22.44 6.14 12.21
N GLU A 339 23.63 6.26 11.65
CA GLU A 339 24.90 6.18 12.40
C GLU A 339 25.11 7.35 13.35
N ARG A 340 24.73 8.57 12.95
CA ARG A 340 25.03 9.80 13.68
C ARG A 340 23.89 10.29 14.57
N THR A 341 22.65 9.97 14.21
CA THR A 341 21.48 10.54 14.90
C THR A 341 20.46 9.48 15.33
N GLY A 342 20.59 8.24 14.87
CA GLY A 342 19.62 7.18 15.14
C GLY A 342 18.34 7.26 14.28
N VAL A 343 18.18 8.25 13.40
CA VAL A 343 17.00 8.35 12.54
C VAL A 343 17.07 7.32 11.43
N VAL A 344 16.06 6.44 11.37
CA VAL A 344 15.97 5.36 10.38
C VAL A 344 14.90 5.67 9.36
N GLY A 345 15.27 5.92 8.11
CA GLY A 345 14.39 6.03 6.95
C GLY A 345 14.53 4.86 5.98
N VAL A 346 13.89 4.98 4.81
CA VAL A 346 14.08 4.08 3.66
C VAL A 346 14.44 4.92 2.44
N HIS A 347 15.54 4.59 1.78
CA HIS A 347 15.94 5.26 0.53
C HIS A 347 15.30 4.59 -0.69
N PHE A 348 14.89 5.40 -1.66
CA PHE A 348 14.35 5.01 -2.95
C PHE A 348 15.07 5.82 -4.05
N GLY A 349 16.21 5.31 -4.53
CA GLY A 349 17.06 6.09 -5.43
C GLY A 349 17.57 7.36 -4.73
N ASP A 350 17.22 8.51 -5.30
CA ASP A 350 17.58 9.84 -4.77
C ASP A 350 16.52 10.46 -3.86
N ALA A 351 15.64 9.64 -3.29
CA ALA A 351 14.63 10.09 -2.35
C ALA A 351 14.65 9.28 -1.05
N LEU A 352 14.20 9.89 0.04
CA LEU A 352 14.06 9.32 1.37
C LEU A 352 12.59 9.25 1.76
N ARG A 353 12.13 8.07 2.18
CA ARG A 353 10.80 7.90 2.77
C ARG A 353 10.89 7.84 4.28
N TYR A 354 10.06 8.62 4.96
CA TYR A 354 9.79 8.49 6.38
C TYR A 354 8.32 8.19 6.63
N ALA A 355 8.04 7.24 7.52
CA ALA A 355 6.70 6.82 7.90
C ALA A 355 6.31 7.40 9.25
N VAL A 356 5.08 7.91 9.37
CA VAL A 356 4.56 8.48 10.64
C VAL A 356 3.76 7.46 11.45
N CYS A 357 4.16 6.17 11.39
CA CYS A 357 3.49 5.11 12.15
C CYS A 357 3.80 5.17 13.65
N ALA A 358 4.97 5.67 14.04
CA ALA A 358 5.32 5.98 15.42
C ALA A 358 4.62 7.27 15.90
N ASP A 359 4.67 7.53 17.19
CA ASP A 359 4.19 8.79 17.77
C ASP A 359 5.18 9.92 17.48
N ILE A 360 4.94 10.64 16.37
CA ILE A 360 5.82 11.72 15.91
C ILE A 360 5.86 12.88 16.91
N GLY A 361 4.72 13.16 17.57
CA GLY A 361 4.66 14.23 18.59
C GLY A 361 5.58 13.91 19.78
N ALA A 362 5.58 12.69 20.25
CA ALA A 362 6.47 12.26 21.35
C ALA A 362 7.95 12.22 20.95
N MET A 363 8.26 12.14 19.67
CA MET A 363 9.64 12.10 19.12
C MET A 363 10.10 13.45 18.55
N ALA A 364 9.27 14.49 18.57
CA ALA A 364 9.47 15.72 17.82
C ALA A 364 10.78 16.43 18.18
N GLU A 365 11.11 16.56 19.47
CA GLU A 365 12.33 17.22 19.93
C GLU A 365 13.59 16.47 19.46
N ASP A 366 13.59 15.14 19.60
CA ASP A 366 14.73 14.29 19.19
C ASP A 366 14.90 14.30 17.66
N LEU A 367 13.80 14.25 16.91
CA LEU A 367 13.81 14.33 15.45
C LEU A 367 14.32 15.70 15.00
N GLN A 368 13.86 16.79 15.62
CA GLN A 368 14.32 18.13 15.30
C GLN A 368 15.83 18.28 15.55
N ALA A 369 16.30 17.83 16.69
CA ALA A 369 17.75 17.84 17.02
C ALA A 369 18.57 17.03 16.02
N ALA A 370 18.07 15.86 15.62
CA ALA A 370 18.72 14.98 14.65
C ALA A 370 18.83 15.60 13.26
N PHE A 371 17.77 16.20 12.73
CA PHE A 371 17.78 16.84 11.41
C PHE A 371 18.54 18.19 11.43
N GLN A 372 18.52 18.95 12.53
CA GLN A 372 19.36 20.12 12.69
C GLN A 372 20.86 19.75 12.69
N ALA A 373 21.24 18.65 13.38
CA ALA A 373 22.63 18.17 13.40
C ALA A 373 23.08 17.70 12.02
N ALA A 374 22.17 17.23 11.15
CA ALA A 374 22.50 16.89 9.78
C ALA A 374 22.94 18.07 8.93
N ASP A 375 22.50 19.29 9.25
CA ASP A 375 22.88 20.56 8.58
C ASP A 375 22.84 20.44 7.05
N VAL A 376 21.68 20.10 6.51
CA VAL A 376 21.50 19.75 5.10
C VAL A 376 21.54 20.96 4.16
N SER A 377 22.05 20.76 2.93
CA SER A 377 21.90 21.73 1.84
C SER A 377 21.70 21.02 0.49
N TYR A 378 21.20 21.78 -0.50
CA TYR A 378 20.86 21.32 -1.86
C TYR A 378 21.57 22.13 -2.95
N GLU A 379 22.66 22.80 -2.58
CA GLU A 379 23.52 23.59 -3.49
C GLU A 379 24.73 22.81 -3.96
#